data_c1f908c477052e2e972fccf545fc8710
#
_entry.id   c1f908c477052e2e972fccf545fc8710
#
_cell.length_a   1.000
_cell.length_b   1.000
_cell.length_c   1.000
_cell.angle_alpha   90.00
_cell.angle_beta   90.00
_cell.angle_gamma   90.00
#
_symmetry.space_group_name_H-M   'P 1'
#
loop_
_entity.id
_entity.type
_entity.pdbx_description
1 polymer ?
#
loop_
_entity_poly.entity_id
_entity_poly.type
_entity_poly.pdbx_seq_one_letter_code
_entity_poly.pdbx_strand_id
1 'polypeptide(L)'
;MRRREFIATFGGAVSVWPITARAQQSTPPVVALINGGAPDASAPYAAAFRKGLSEMGYDEQKNVMVEYHWLEGQYALLPDLLDNLIRRRVAVIATPGSTPASLAAKAATATIPIVFGVGEDPVALGLIANLAKPGGNVTGINVFAFEVNAKRLSLMHELLPKATRFAVLVNPDNAPSAESASSEIRKAAHGLGLDVLFFKASTSAEIDAAFTAMAGERVDALFVAADGFFTGRRVQFATLAMRDRLPASFFGRESVEAGLLMSYGTSIADMFRQVGIYTGSILNGAKPADLPVLQSTKFEFVINLQVLAIFPTKRAQCLLQGGDCGNVFGCFSCRHDDGELA
;
A
#
# COMPACT_ATOMS: atom_id res chain seq x y z
N MET A 1 -52.24 79.32 7.69
CA MET A 1 -51.75 79.21 9.07
C MET A 1 -51.49 77.78 9.41
N ARG A 2 -50.26 77.56 9.84
CA ARG A 2 -49.68 76.45 10.62
C ARG A 2 -49.80 75.05 10.05
N ARG A 3 -48.74 74.70 9.28
CA ARG A 3 -48.14 73.41 9.22
C ARG A 3 -47.71 73.01 10.66
N ARG A 4 -48.24 71.94 11.19
CA ARG A 4 -47.69 71.08 12.28
C ARG A 4 -48.84 70.23 12.78
N GLU A 5 -48.71 68.94 12.50
CA GLU A 5 -49.37 67.79 13.18
C GLU A 5 -49.78 66.73 12.17
N PHE A 6 -48.77 66.12 11.57
CA PHE A 6 -48.97 64.90 10.83
C PHE A 6 -47.66 64.06 10.80
N ILE A 7 -47.09 63.86 11.99
CA ILE A 7 -46.02 62.90 12.23
C ILE A 7 -46.21 62.28 13.57
N ALA A 8 -47.05 61.27 13.67
CA ALA A 8 -47.07 60.27 14.76
C ALA A 8 -48.12 59.24 14.41
N THR A 9 -47.78 58.14 13.76
CA THR A 9 -48.35 56.80 13.93
C THR A 9 -47.95 55.93 12.70
N PHE A 10 -46.71 55.60 12.59
CA PHE A 10 -46.30 54.38 11.91
C PHE A 10 -45.08 53.81 12.65
N GLY A 11 -45.31 53.36 13.88
CA GLY A 11 -44.44 52.50 14.63
C GLY A 11 -44.48 51.10 13.98
N GLY A 12 -43.60 50.89 13.02
CA GLY A 12 -43.48 49.62 12.34
C GLY A 12 -43.05 48.51 13.28
N ALA A 13 -43.87 47.53 13.44
CA ALA A 13 -43.50 46.23 13.98
C ALA A 13 -42.49 45.60 12.99
N VAL A 14 -41.20 45.83 13.21
CA VAL A 14 -40.12 45.04 12.57
C VAL A 14 -40.21 43.69 13.26
N SER A 15 -40.93 42.77 12.65
CA SER A 15 -40.88 41.34 12.97
C SER A 15 -39.47 40.87 12.68
N VAL A 16 -38.64 40.82 13.73
CA VAL A 16 -37.36 40.11 13.70
C VAL A 16 -37.71 38.62 13.57
N TRP A 17 -37.83 38.16 12.33
CA TRP A 17 -37.84 36.74 12.06
C TRP A 17 -36.45 36.21 12.46
N PRO A 18 -36.36 35.29 13.44
CA PRO A 18 -35.13 34.61 13.67
C PRO A 18 -34.86 33.79 12.42
N ILE A 19 -33.91 34.23 11.60
CA ILE A 19 -33.28 33.38 10.59
C ILE A 19 -32.50 32.35 11.42
N THR A 20 -33.19 31.32 11.89
CA THR A 20 -32.55 30.07 12.27
C THR A 20 -31.97 29.50 10.98
N ALA A 21 -30.77 29.95 10.62
CA ALA A 21 -29.91 29.19 9.75
C ALA A 21 -29.72 27.84 10.46
N ARG A 22 -30.63 26.90 10.18
CA ARG A 22 -30.37 25.50 10.40
C ARG A 22 -29.15 25.25 9.49
N ALA A 23 -27.97 25.28 10.10
CA ALA A 23 -26.85 24.58 9.55
C ALA A 23 -27.38 23.14 9.29
N GLN A 24 -27.77 22.85 8.06
CA GLN A 24 -27.97 21.46 7.64
C GLN A 24 -26.67 20.77 8.02
N GLN A 25 -26.72 19.97 9.07
CA GLN A 25 -25.66 19.00 9.30
C GLN A 25 -25.68 18.11 8.06
N SER A 26 -24.90 18.51 7.05
CA SER A 26 -24.68 17.67 5.90
C SER A 26 -24.09 16.36 6.44
N THR A 27 -24.77 15.26 6.13
CA THR A 27 -24.27 13.92 6.48
C THR A 27 -22.79 13.86 6.07
N PRO A 28 -21.88 13.46 6.96
CA PRO A 28 -20.45 13.39 6.63
C PRO A 28 -20.24 12.59 5.34
N PRO A 29 -19.36 13.03 4.45
CA PRO A 29 -19.03 12.27 3.26
C PRO A 29 -18.49 10.90 3.64
N VAL A 30 -18.90 9.87 2.88
CA VAL A 30 -18.46 8.49 3.09
C VAL A 30 -17.30 8.21 2.15
N VAL A 31 -16.20 7.73 2.69
CA VAL A 31 -15.03 7.23 1.97
C VAL A 31 -14.97 5.73 2.14
N ALA A 32 -14.92 4.96 1.05
CA ALA A 32 -14.72 3.52 1.08
C ALA A 32 -13.25 3.20 0.84
N LEU A 33 -12.56 2.63 1.83
CA LEU A 33 -11.21 2.10 1.68
C LEU A 33 -11.29 0.59 1.44
N ILE A 34 -10.79 0.14 0.29
CA ILE A 34 -10.80 -1.27 -0.11
C ILE A 34 -9.35 -1.77 -0.23
N ASN A 35 -9.00 -2.81 0.51
CA ASN A 35 -7.66 -3.39 0.50
C ASN A 35 -7.71 -4.92 0.52
N GLY A 36 -6.73 -5.58 -0.12
CA GLY A 36 -6.63 -7.04 -0.20
C GLY A 36 -6.12 -7.73 1.06
N GLY A 37 -5.66 -6.98 2.07
CA GLY A 37 -5.12 -7.51 3.33
C GLY A 37 -6.18 -7.80 4.39
N ALA A 38 -5.71 -8.17 5.59
CA ALA A 38 -6.53 -8.41 6.79
C ALA A 38 -6.53 -7.17 7.72
N PRO A 39 -7.59 -6.94 8.53
CA PRO A 39 -7.73 -5.76 9.37
C PRO A 39 -6.57 -5.58 10.36
N ASP A 40 -6.21 -6.62 11.11
CA ASP A 40 -5.18 -6.55 12.15
C ASP A 40 -3.80 -6.21 11.57
N ALA A 41 -3.43 -6.89 10.49
CA ALA A 41 -2.15 -6.67 9.82
C ALA A 41 -2.07 -5.29 9.14
N SER A 42 -3.20 -4.72 8.78
CA SER A 42 -3.31 -3.44 8.08
C SER A 42 -3.60 -2.26 9.00
N ALA A 43 -3.73 -2.47 10.31
CA ALA A 43 -4.04 -1.41 11.27
C ALA A 43 -3.06 -0.21 11.22
N PRO A 44 -1.72 -0.40 11.10
CA PRO A 44 -0.78 0.72 10.93
C PRO A 44 -1.01 1.49 9.64
N TYR A 45 -1.39 0.81 8.58
CA TYR A 45 -1.69 1.43 7.28
C TYR A 45 -2.99 2.23 7.31
N ALA A 46 -4.03 1.69 7.96
CA ALA A 46 -5.28 2.44 8.21
C ALA A 46 -5.00 3.70 9.04
N ALA A 47 -4.13 3.63 10.05
CA ALA A 47 -3.72 4.78 10.84
C ALA A 47 -2.99 5.83 9.98
N ALA A 48 -2.11 5.40 9.07
CA ALA A 48 -1.42 6.28 8.14
C ALA A 48 -2.39 6.97 7.17
N PHE A 49 -3.39 6.25 6.65
CA PHE A 49 -4.45 6.82 5.82
C PHE A 49 -5.23 7.90 6.57
N ARG A 50 -5.67 7.60 7.81
CA ARG A 50 -6.35 8.58 8.68
C ARG A 50 -5.49 9.82 8.93
N LYS A 51 -4.19 9.64 9.15
CA LYS A 51 -3.26 10.75 9.28
C LYS A 51 -3.26 11.63 8.03
N GLY A 52 -3.21 11.04 6.83
CA GLY A 52 -3.29 11.78 5.57
C GLY A 52 -4.60 12.54 5.41
N LEU A 53 -5.75 11.95 5.77
CA LEU A 53 -7.04 12.64 5.81
C LEU A 53 -7.03 13.83 6.79
N SER A 54 -6.47 13.63 7.99
CA SER A 54 -6.37 14.67 9.03
C SER A 54 -5.51 15.85 8.58
N GLU A 55 -4.43 15.61 7.84
CA GLU A 55 -3.60 16.67 7.24
C GLU A 55 -4.39 17.57 6.26
N MET A 56 -5.49 17.05 5.72
CA MET A 56 -6.40 17.77 4.82
C MET A 56 -7.66 18.30 5.53
N GLY A 57 -7.72 18.21 6.87
CA GLY A 57 -8.82 18.72 7.68
C GLY A 57 -9.97 17.73 7.90
N TYR A 58 -9.80 16.46 7.53
CA TYR A 58 -10.82 15.42 7.72
C TYR A 58 -10.50 14.51 8.90
N ASP A 59 -11.39 14.45 9.86
CA ASP A 59 -11.32 13.60 11.04
C ASP A 59 -12.49 12.61 11.01
N GLU A 60 -12.17 11.31 11.03
CA GLU A 60 -13.13 10.22 10.93
C GLU A 60 -14.25 10.29 11.99
N GLN A 61 -13.94 10.85 13.16
CA GLN A 61 -14.92 10.97 14.24
C GLN A 61 -15.79 12.24 14.16
N LYS A 62 -15.51 13.17 13.23
CA LYS A 62 -16.14 14.50 13.21
C LYS A 62 -16.83 14.83 11.89
N ASN A 63 -16.13 14.73 10.78
CA ASN A 63 -16.57 15.30 9.50
C ASN A 63 -16.36 14.40 8.28
N VAL A 64 -15.90 13.17 8.46
CA VAL A 64 -15.81 12.14 7.42
C VAL A 64 -16.14 10.78 8.04
N MET A 65 -16.78 9.90 7.28
CA MET A 65 -16.99 8.49 7.62
C MET A 65 -16.08 7.66 6.72
N VAL A 66 -15.25 6.78 7.30
CA VAL A 66 -14.41 5.84 6.54
C VAL A 66 -14.94 4.42 6.76
N GLU A 67 -15.28 3.76 5.66
CA GLU A 67 -15.66 2.35 5.65
C GLU A 67 -14.47 1.53 5.18
N TYR A 68 -13.98 0.63 6.02
CA TYR A 68 -12.84 -0.23 5.73
C TYR A 68 -13.32 -1.59 5.24
N HIS A 69 -12.95 -1.94 4.02
CA HIS A 69 -13.28 -3.23 3.38
C HIS A 69 -11.98 -4.03 3.18
N TRP A 70 -11.74 -4.94 4.11
CA TRP A 70 -10.60 -5.85 4.08
C TRP A 70 -11.01 -7.14 3.39
N LEU A 71 -10.45 -7.41 2.21
CA LEU A 71 -10.87 -8.53 1.37
C LEU A 71 -10.20 -9.86 1.74
N GLU A 72 -9.08 -9.82 2.46
CA GLU A 72 -8.30 -11.01 2.82
C GLU A 72 -7.99 -11.94 1.62
N GLY A 73 -7.76 -11.35 0.44
CA GLY A 73 -7.55 -12.05 -0.81
C GLY A 73 -8.83 -12.46 -1.55
N GLN A 74 -10.01 -12.27 -0.97
CA GLN A 74 -11.29 -12.66 -1.57
C GLN A 74 -11.78 -11.66 -2.62
N TYR A 75 -11.05 -11.50 -3.70
CA TYR A 75 -11.36 -10.52 -4.77
C TYR A 75 -12.68 -10.79 -5.50
N ALA A 76 -13.23 -12.01 -5.40
CA ALA A 76 -14.56 -12.34 -5.90
C ALA A 76 -15.70 -11.52 -5.28
N LEU A 77 -15.47 -10.91 -4.10
CA LEU A 77 -16.43 -10.03 -3.43
C LEU A 77 -16.51 -8.62 -4.03
N LEU A 78 -15.53 -8.23 -4.86
CA LEU A 78 -15.44 -6.86 -5.40
C LEU A 78 -16.67 -6.41 -6.19
N PRO A 79 -17.30 -7.21 -7.09
CA PRO A 79 -18.43 -6.74 -7.86
C PRO A 79 -19.61 -6.30 -6.97
N ASP A 80 -20.04 -7.15 -6.03
CA ASP A 80 -21.15 -6.85 -5.14
C ASP A 80 -20.86 -5.69 -4.20
N LEU A 81 -19.63 -5.61 -3.69
CA LEU A 81 -19.16 -4.50 -2.86
C LEU A 81 -19.23 -3.19 -3.63
N LEU A 82 -18.67 -3.12 -4.83
CA LEU A 82 -18.64 -1.91 -5.65
C LEU A 82 -20.04 -1.47 -6.06
N ASP A 83 -20.92 -2.39 -6.43
CA ASP A 83 -22.32 -2.10 -6.74
C ASP A 83 -23.04 -1.47 -5.55
N ASN A 84 -22.80 -1.96 -4.34
CA ASN A 84 -23.36 -1.38 -3.13
C ASN A 84 -22.84 0.06 -2.90
N LEU A 85 -21.53 0.27 -2.97
CA LEU A 85 -20.90 1.57 -2.78
C LEU A 85 -21.39 2.61 -3.80
N ILE A 86 -21.55 2.19 -5.07
CA ILE A 86 -22.03 3.05 -6.15
C ILE A 86 -23.50 3.45 -5.91
N ARG A 87 -24.38 2.50 -5.56
CA ARG A 87 -25.79 2.81 -5.24
C ARG A 87 -25.91 3.80 -4.07
N ARG A 88 -25.05 3.69 -3.07
CA ARG A 88 -25.00 4.58 -1.90
C ARG A 88 -24.32 5.92 -2.21
N ARG A 89 -23.72 6.07 -3.39
CA ARG A 89 -23.00 7.28 -3.83
C ARG A 89 -21.94 7.72 -2.82
N VAL A 90 -21.04 6.80 -2.45
CA VAL A 90 -19.90 7.17 -1.61
C VAL A 90 -19.09 8.30 -2.26
N ALA A 91 -18.48 9.17 -1.44
CA ALA A 91 -17.80 10.35 -1.93
C ALA A 91 -16.49 10.03 -2.65
N VAL A 92 -15.75 9.03 -2.17
CA VAL A 92 -14.46 8.59 -2.74
C VAL A 92 -14.30 7.08 -2.51
N ILE A 93 -13.76 6.36 -3.48
CA ILE A 93 -13.27 4.99 -3.35
C ILE A 93 -11.74 5.04 -3.30
N ALA A 94 -11.15 4.65 -2.19
CA ALA A 94 -9.70 4.55 -2.01
C ALA A 94 -9.28 3.07 -2.07
N THR A 95 -8.29 2.74 -2.91
CA THR A 95 -7.83 1.35 -3.12
C THR A 95 -6.32 1.21 -2.92
N PRO A 96 -5.78 1.63 -1.74
CA PRO A 96 -4.34 1.54 -1.49
C PRO A 96 -3.89 0.08 -1.40
N GLY A 97 -2.85 -0.30 -2.14
CA GLY A 97 -2.23 -1.62 -2.09
C GLY A 97 -3.08 -2.76 -2.67
N SER A 98 -4.08 -2.45 -3.51
CA SER A 98 -4.92 -3.46 -4.16
C SER A 98 -5.17 -3.14 -5.63
N THR A 99 -4.33 -3.70 -6.51
CA THR A 99 -4.50 -3.55 -7.96
C THR A 99 -5.82 -4.13 -8.46
N PRO A 100 -6.29 -5.32 -8.01
CA PRO A 100 -7.59 -5.83 -8.40
C PRO A 100 -8.74 -4.89 -8.03
N ALA A 101 -8.72 -4.30 -6.82
CA ALA A 101 -9.75 -3.35 -6.39
C ALA A 101 -9.71 -2.06 -7.21
N SER A 102 -8.52 -1.57 -7.58
CA SER A 102 -8.34 -0.38 -8.40
C SER A 102 -8.94 -0.58 -9.80
N LEU A 103 -8.63 -1.70 -10.44
CA LEU A 103 -9.16 -2.06 -11.76
C LEU A 103 -10.67 -2.27 -11.72
N ALA A 104 -11.18 -3.01 -10.75
CA ALA A 104 -12.61 -3.26 -10.58
C ALA A 104 -13.38 -1.96 -10.32
N ALA A 105 -12.88 -1.06 -9.44
CA ALA A 105 -13.50 0.22 -9.18
C ALA A 105 -13.57 1.09 -10.44
N LYS A 106 -12.48 1.16 -11.22
CA LYS A 106 -12.47 1.89 -12.49
C LYS A 106 -13.47 1.35 -13.49
N ALA A 107 -13.60 0.03 -13.59
CA ALA A 107 -14.57 -0.60 -14.48
C ALA A 107 -16.02 -0.35 -14.05
N ALA A 108 -16.27 -0.26 -12.74
CA ALA A 108 -17.61 -0.13 -12.16
C ALA A 108 -18.17 1.29 -12.21
N THR A 109 -17.32 2.35 -12.16
CA THR A 109 -17.80 3.74 -12.14
C THR A 109 -16.89 4.69 -12.91
N ALA A 110 -17.53 5.63 -13.64
CA ALA A 110 -16.84 6.75 -14.28
C ALA A 110 -17.06 8.09 -13.54
N THR A 111 -17.82 8.09 -12.44
CA THR A 111 -18.25 9.33 -11.76
C THR A 111 -17.75 9.45 -10.33
N ILE A 112 -17.69 8.36 -9.57
CA ILE A 112 -17.15 8.39 -8.21
C ILE A 112 -15.63 8.50 -8.30
N PRO A 113 -14.99 9.47 -7.64
CA PRO A 113 -13.55 9.59 -7.55
C PRO A 113 -12.89 8.32 -7.01
N ILE A 114 -11.79 7.90 -7.64
CA ILE A 114 -10.99 6.75 -7.23
C ILE A 114 -9.56 7.21 -6.96
N VAL A 115 -9.04 6.85 -5.77
CA VAL A 115 -7.65 7.10 -5.39
C VAL A 115 -6.96 5.76 -5.18
N PHE A 116 -6.12 5.37 -6.12
CA PHE A 116 -5.40 4.10 -6.04
C PHE A 116 -4.05 4.23 -5.33
N GLY A 117 -3.52 3.10 -4.86
CA GLY A 117 -2.12 2.89 -4.51
C GLY A 117 -1.67 1.59 -5.14
N VAL A 118 -0.84 1.63 -6.20
CA VAL A 118 -0.42 0.42 -6.93
C VAL A 118 1.09 0.37 -7.11
N GLY A 119 1.60 -0.84 -7.25
CA GLY A 119 3.01 -1.09 -7.51
C GLY A 119 3.36 -1.15 -8.99
N GLU A 120 2.39 -1.49 -9.81
CA GLU A 120 2.49 -1.65 -11.26
C GLU A 120 2.44 -0.29 -11.98
N ASP A 121 2.85 -0.27 -13.24
CA ASP A 121 2.65 0.90 -14.10
C ASP A 121 1.15 1.16 -14.31
N PRO A 122 0.59 2.24 -13.74
CA PRO A 122 -0.85 2.50 -13.82
C PRO A 122 -1.31 2.87 -15.23
N VAL A 123 -0.41 3.28 -16.12
CA VAL A 123 -0.71 3.51 -17.55
C VAL A 123 -0.82 2.18 -18.27
N ALA A 124 0.14 1.27 -18.08
CA ALA A 124 0.11 -0.07 -18.65
C ALA A 124 -1.09 -0.89 -18.16
N LEU A 125 -1.49 -0.73 -16.88
CA LEU A 125 -2.73 -1.29 -16.32
C LEU A 125 -4.00 -0.68 -16.93
N GLY A 126 -3.90 0.41 -17.67
CA GLY A 126 -5.05 1.15 -18.17
C GLY A 126 -5.83 1.89 -17.08
N LEU A 127 -5.27 2.11 -15.89
CA LEU A 127 -5.94 2.89 -14.83
C LEU A 127 -6.03 4.38 -15.18
N ILE A 128 -5.02 4.93 -15.82
CA ILE A 128 -4.91 6.34 -16.19
C ILE A 128 -4.32 6.51 -17.59
N ALA A 129 -4.48 7.70 -18.17
CA ALA A 129 -3.91 8.02 -19.49
C ALA A 129 -2.41 8.32 -19.41
N ASN A 130 -1.99 9.10 -18.41
CA ASN A 130 -0.58 9.39 -18.09
C ASN A 130 -0.45 9.88 -16.63
N LEU A 131 0.78 9.86 -16.11
CA LEU A 131 1.06 10.20 -14.71
C LEU A 131 0.82 11.68 -14.38
N ALA A 132 1.14 12.60 -15.29
CA ALA A 132 1.03 14.04 -15.06
C ALA A 132 -0.42 14.53 -15.15
N LYS A 133 -1.23 13.91 -16.00
CA LYS A 133 -2.65 14.21 -16.20
C LYS A 133 -3.42 12.90 -16.31
N PRO A 134 -3.86 12.32 -15.19
CA PRO A 134 -4.51 11.01 -15.16
C PRO A 134 -5.75 10.94 -16.04
N GLY A 135 -6.54 12.01 -16.07
CA GLY A 135 -7.80 12.10 -16.79
C GLY A 135 -8.93 11.32 -16.07
N GLY A 136 -10.17 11.66 -16.40
CA GLY A 136 -11.34 10.96 -15.82
C GLY A 136 -11.47 11.11 -14.30
N ASN A 137 -11.95 10.03 -13.66
CA ASN A 137 -12.24 10.02 -12.22
C ASN A 137 -11.18 9.28 -11.38
N VAL A 138 -10.03 8.95 -11.95
CA VAL A 138 -9.01 8.10 -11.29
C VAL A 138 -7.69 8.86 -11.14
N THR A 139 -7.10 8.83 -9.96
CA THR A 139 -5.75 9.29 -9.64
C THR A 139 -5.15 8.44 -8.53
N GLY A 140 -3.92 8.69 -8.11
CA GLY A 140 -3.36 7.94 -7.00
C GLY A 140 -1.84 8.01 -6.85
N ILE A 141 -1.29 6.96 -6.23
CA ILE A 141 0.11 6.83 -5.86
C ILE A 141 0.69 5.58 -6.54
N ASN A 142 1.84 5.72 -7.19
CA ASN A 142 2.62 4.62 -7.72
C ASN A 142 3.85 4.37 -6.84
N VAL A 143 4.03 3.14 -6.37
CA VAL A 143 5.15 2.77 -5.48
C VAL A 143 6.28 2.02 -6.19
N PHE A 144 6.24 1.91 -7.52
CA PHE A 144 7.29 1.28 -8.34
C PHE A 144 7.77 -0.08 -7.82
N ALA A 145 6.82 -0.94 -7.40
CA ALA A 145 7.17 -2.23 -6.81
C ALA A 145 8.04 -3.10 -7.74
N PHE A 146 8.02 -2.86 -9.04
CA PHE A 146 8.69 -3.69 -10.05
C PHE A 146 10.17 -3.36 -10.25
N GLU A 147 10.54 -2.10 -10.36
CA GLU A 147 11.95 -1.69 -10.38
C GLU A 147 12.65 -2.11 -9.09
N VAL A 148 11.88 -2.18 -8.00
CA VAL A 148 12.31 -2.65 -6.70
C VAL A 148 12.56 -4.16 -6.67
N ASN A 149 11.79 -4.98 -7.41
CA ASN A 149 11.96 -6.44 -7.42
C ASN A 149 13.34 -6.84 -7.92
N ALA A 150 13.81 -6.26 -9.02
CA ALA A 150 15.13 -6.55 -9.56
C ALA A 150 16.24 -6.17 -8.56
N LYS A 151 16.14 -4.98 -7.94
CA LYS A 151 17.12 -4.53 -6.95
C LYS A 151 17.06 -5.37 -5.68
N ARG A 152 15.86 -5.75 -5.20
CA ARG A 152 15.69 -6.61 -4.03
C ARG A 152 16.29 -7.98 -4.25
N LEU A 153 16.10 -8.59 -5.44
CA LEU A 153 16.72 -9.86 -5.80
C LEU A 153 18.26 -9.75 -5.83
N SER A 154 18.80 -8.68 -6.44
CA SER A 154 20.24 -8.40 -6.46
C SER A 154 20.80 -8.27 -5.05
N LEU A 155 20.17 -7.48 -4.19
CA LEU A 155 20.59 -7.29 -2.80
C LEU A 155 20.56 -8.61 -2.01
N MET A 156 19.53 -9.43 -2.24
CA MET A 156 19.41 -10.73 -1.59
C MET A 156 20.53 -11.68 -2.04
N HIS A 157 20.84 -11.71 -3.33
CA HIS A 157 21.99 -12.50 -3.85
C HIS A 157 23.32 -11.96 -3.33
N GLU A 158 23.46 -10.63 -3.18
CA GLU A 158 24.65 -10.04 -2.59
C GLU A 158 24.83 -10.43 -1.12
N LEU A 159 23.76 -10.56 -0.33
CA LEU A 159 23.80 -11.06 1.05
C LEU A 159 24.11 -12.56 1.09
N LEU A 160 23.64 -13.31 0.11
CA LEU A 160 23.71 -14.77 0.03
C LEU A 160 24.43 -15.22 -1.26
N PRO A 161 25.73 -14.95 -1.42
CA PRO A 161 26.42 -15.15 -2.70
C PRO A 161 26.57 -16.62 -3.12
N LYS A 162 26.25 -17.58 -2.23
CA LYS A 162 26.21 -19.01 -2.55
C LYS A 162 24.81 -19.48 -2.97
N ALA A 163 23.78 -18.67 -2.75
CA ALA A 163 22.42 -18.99 -3.18
C ALA A 163 22.30 -18.80 -4.69
N THR A 164 21.97 -19.87 -5.39
CA THR A 164 21.83 -19.89 -6.85
C THR A 164 20.43 -20.26 -7.30
N ARG A 165 19.64 -20.92 -6.42
CA ARG A 165 18.27 -21.34 -6.71
C ARG A 165 17.30 -20.65 -5.78
N PHE A 166 16.47 -19.76 -6.32
CA PHE A 166 15.51 -18.97 -5.57
C PHE A 166 14.07 -19.45 -5.80
N ALA A 167 13.32 -19.64 -4.72
CA ALA A 167 11.87 -19.73 -4.80
C ALA A 167 11.28 -18.33 -4.95
N VAL A 168 10.27 -18.18 -5.80
CA VAL A 168 9.49 -16.97 -5.95
C VAL A 168 8.03 -17.30 -5.66
N LEU A 169 7.47 -16.76 -4.59
CA LEU A 169 6.07 -16.98 -4.23
C LEU A 169 5.21 -15.83 -4.76
N VAL A 170 4.16 -16.17 -5.51
CA VAL A 170 3.20 -15.22 -6.10
C VAL A 170 1.77 -15.59 -5.73
N ASN A 171 0.87 -14.60 -5.67
CA ASN A 171 -0.54 -14.81 -5.47
C ASN A 171 -1.28 -14.84 -6.83
N PRO A 172 -1.80 -16.00 -7.29
CA PRO A 172 -2.48 -16.11 -8.57
C PRO A 172 -3.80 -15.33 -8.63
N ASP A 173 -4.46 -15.09 -7.49
CA ASP A 173 -5.71 -14.34 -7.42
C ASP A 173 -5.51 -12.82 -7.63
N ASN A 174 -4.25 -12.36 -7.50
CA ASN A 174 -3.81 -11.03 -7.92
C ASN A 174 -3.00 -11.15 -9.21
N ALA A 175 -3.64 -11.61 -10.29
CA ALA A 175 -2.98 -11.92 -11.54
C ALA A 175 -2.11 -10.78 -12.11
N PRO A 176 -2.56 -9.49 -12.15
CA PRO A 176 -1.72 -8.41 -12.66
C PRO A 176 -0.40 -8.27 -11.91
N SER A 177 -0.42 -8.34 -10.58
CA SER A 177 0.79 -8.27 -9.75
C SER A 177 1.67 -9.50 -9.90
N ALA A 178 1.06 -10.70 -9.96
CA ALA A 178 1.78 -11.96 -10.12
C ALA A 178 2.50 -12.05 -11.47
N GLU A 179 1.85 -11.66 -12.56
CA GLU A 179 2.42 -11.68 -13.90
C GLU A 179 3.57 -10.68 -14.04
N SER A 180 3.35 -9.46 -13.59
CA SER A 180 4.35 -8.41 -13.65
C SER A 180 5.58 -8.76 -12.80
N ALA A 181 5.40 -9.15 -11.54
CA ALA A 181 6.49 -9.59 -10.68
C ALA A 181 7.26 -10.79 -11.28
N SER A 182 6.54 -11.77 -11.84
CA SER A 182 7.16 -12.94 -12.46
C SER A 182 8.01 -12.56 -13.66
N SER A 183 7.54 -11.63 -14.51
CA SER A 183 8.28 -11.15 -15.68
C SER A 183 9.57 -10.44 -15.26
N GLU A 184 9.50 -9.51 -14.32
CA GLU A 184 10.64 -8.73 -13.84
C GLU A 184 11.68 -9.59 -13.13
N ILE A 185 11.23 -10.50 -12.25
CA ILE A 185 12.14 -11.39 -11.52
C ILE A 185 12.84 -12.36 -12.46
N ARG A 186 12.18 -12.90 -13.49
CA ARG A 186 12.84 -13.74 -14.50
C ARG A 186 13.95 -12.99 -15.23
N LYS A 187 13.68 -11.74 -15.65
CA LYS A 187 14.70 -10.90 -16.33
C LYS A 187 15.89 -10.63 -15.41
N ALA A 188 15.62 -10.25 -14.16
CA ALA A 188 16.66 -9.97 -13.18
C ALA A 188 17.49 -11.21 -12.85
N ALA A 189 16.85 -12.36 -12.63
CA ALA A 189 17.50 -13.64 -12.35
C ALA A 189 18.39 -14.08 -13.50
N HIS A 190 17.91 -13.97 -14.74
CA HIS A 190 18.72 -14.26 -15.93
C HIS A 190 19.99 -13.40 -15.97
N GLY A 191 19.87 -12.08 -15.69
CA GLY A 191 21.03 -11.18 -15.65
C GLY A 191 22.03 -11.48 -14.53
N LEU A 192 21.59 -12.13 -13.46
CA LEU A 192 22.41 -12.54 -12.31
C LEU A 192 22.90 -14.00 -12.39
N GLY A 193 22.49 -14.77 -13.39
CA GLY A 193 22.79 -16.18 -13.49
C GLY A 193 22.11 -17.05 -12.43
N LEU A 194 20.93 -16.65 -11.95
CA LEU A 194 20.16 -17.34 -10.92
C LEU A 194 19.07 -18.23 -11.54
N ASP A 195 18.85 -19.40 -10.92
CA ASP A 195 17.70 -20.26 -11.18
C ASP A 195 16.50 -19.81 -10.33
N VAL A 196 15.31 -19.65 -10.91
CA VAL A 196 14.11 -19.22 -10.21
C VAL A 196 12.96 -20.19 -10.43
N LEU A 197 12.39 -20.68 -9.33
CA LEU A 197 11.23 -21.55 -9.31
C LEU A 197 10.02 -20.80 -8.77
N PHE A 198 8.93 -20.78 -9.54
CA PHE A 198 7.71 -20.06 -9.16
C PHE A 198 6.74 -20.98 -8.42
N PHE A 199 6.33 -20.55 -7.24
CA PHE A 199 5.30 -21.17 -6.42
C PHE A 199 4.08 -20.25 -6.33
N LYS A 200 2.91 -20.83 -6.21
CA LYS A 200 1.64 -20.08 -6.14
C LYS A 200 0.95 -20.36 -4.82
N ALA A 201 0.39 -19.32 -4.21
CA ALA A 201 -0.48 -19.44 -3.04
C ALA A 201 -1.46 -18.27 -2.99
N SER A 202 -2.74 -18.56 -2.74
CA SER A 202 -3.81 -17.60 -2.50
C SER A 202 -4.51 -17.81 -1.15
N THR A 203 -4.13 -18.87 -0.44
CA THR A 203 -4.63 -19.22 0.88
C THR A 203 -3.49 -19.54 1.86
N SER A 204 -3.78 -19.49 3.18
CA SER A 204 -2.81 -19.86 4.21
C SER A 204 -2.32 -21.31 4.06
N ALA A 205 -3.24 -22.24 3.73
CA ALA A 205 -2.89 -23.65 3.51
C ALA A 205 -1.98 -23.84 2.28
N GLU A 206 -2.20 -23.06 1.22
CA GLU A 206 -1.34 -23.12 0.03
C GLU A 206 0.05 -22.53 0.31
N ILE A 207 0.17 -21.53 1.22
CA ILE A 207 1.48 -21.07 1.69
C ILE A 207 2.23 -22.22 2.37
N ASP A 208 1.60 -22.98 3.29
CA ASP A 208 2.21 -24.12 3.96
C ASP A 208 2.63 -25.21 2.96
N ALA A 209 1.77 -25.50 1.99
CA ALA A 209 2.05 -26.45 0.91
C ALA A 209 3.22 -25.99 0.03
N ALA A 210 3.30 -24.70 -0.29
CA ALA A 210 4.39 -24.12 -1.06
C ALA A 210 5.74 -24.27 -0.34
N PHE A 211 5.81 -24.02 0.97
CA PHE A 211 7.03 -24.25 1.75
C PHE A 211 7.45 -25.73 1.77
N THR A 212 6.48 -26.64 1.86
CA THR A 212 6.75 -28.07 1.78
C THR A 212 7.33 -28.45 0.42
N ALA A 213 6.79 -27.89 -0.68
CA ALA A 213 7.29 -28.12 -2.02
C ALA A 213 8.71 -27.51 -2.23
N MET A 214 8.96 -26.31 -1.69
CA MET A 214 10.26 -25.65 -1.72
C MET A 214 11.37 -26.49 -1.07
N ALA A 215 11.06 -27.18 0.04
CA ALA A 215 11.98 -28.09 0.70
C ALA A 215 12.38 -29.28 -0.21
N GLY A 216 11.45 -29.82 -1.00
CA GLY A 216 11.69 -30.88 -2.00
C GLY A 216 12.58 -30.41 -3.14
N GLU A 217 12.44 -29.17 -3.57
CA GLU A 217 13.19 -28.54 -4.68
C GLU A 217 14.57 -28.02 -4.27
N ARG A 218 14.94 -28.09 -3.00
CA ARG A 218 16.22 -27.62 -2.45
C ARG A 218 16.54 -26.19 -2.84
N VAL A 219 15.58 -25.29 -2.68
CA VAL A 219 15.80 -23.85 -2.91
C VAL A 219 16.70 -23.26 -1.82
N ASP A 220 17.54 -22.31 -2.21
CA ASP A 220 18.51 -21.66 -1.30
C ASP A 220 17.92 -20.45 -0.60
N ALA A 221 16.89 -19.82 -1.17
CA ALA A 221 16.29 -18.59 -0.67
C ALA A 221 14.87 -18.38 -1.20
N LEU A 222 14.06 -17.62 -0.47
CA LEU A 222 12.67 -17.30 -0.83
C LEU A 222 12.51 -15.80 -1.11
N PHE A 223 12.00 -15.50 -2.28
CA PHE A 223 11.54 -14.16 -2.67
C PHE A 223 10.00 -14.14 -2.67
N VAL A 224 9.38 -13.40 -1.74
CA VAL A 224 7.92 -13.22 -1.71
C VAL A 224 7.56 -12.00 -2.55
N ALA A 225 6.73 -12.16 -3.56
CA ALA A 225 6.24 -11.05 -4.39
C ALA A 225 5.29 -10.14 -3.58
N ALA A 226 5.25 -8.85 -3.95
CA ALA A 226 4.39 -7.88 -3.27
C ALA A 226 2.91 -8.22 -3.51
N ASP A 227 2.15 -8.37 -2.43
CA ASP A 227 0.72 -8.69 -2.48
C ASP A 227 0.02 -8.31 -1.16
N GLY A 228 -1.24 -7.83 -1.25
CA GLY A 228 -2.02 -7.41 -0.09
C GLY A 228 -2.35 -8.55 0.86
N PHE A 229 -2.73 -9.73 0.34
CA PHE A 229 -3.00 -10.92 1.15
C PHE A 229 -1.72 -11.38 1.88
N PHE A 230 -0.58 -11.40 1.19
CA PHE A 230 0.71 -11.79 1.77
C PHE A 230 1.16 -10.85 2.88
N THR A 231 0.82 -9.56 2.81
CA THR A 231 1.09 -8.60 3.90
C THR A 231 0.45 -9.06 5.22
N GLY A 232 -0.74 -9.64 5.17
CA GLY A 232 -1.41 -10.23 6.33
C GLY A 232 -0.75 -11.52 6.85
N ARG A 233 0.11 -12.15 6.06
CA ARG A 233 0.72 -13.46 6.35
C ARG A 233 2.22 -13.36 6.70
N ARG A 234 2.76 -12.16 6.92
CA ARG A 234 4.19 -11.96 7.21
C ARG A 234 4.71 -12.78 8.39
N VAL A 235 3.89 -12.95 9.45
CA VAL A 235 4.25 -13.79 10.61
C VAL A 235 4.30 -15.27 10.23
N GLN A 236 3.35 -15.74 9.40
CA GLN A 236 3.37 -17.12 8.87
C GLN A 236 4.64 -17.34 8.04
N PHE A 237 4.99 -16.41 7.14
CA PHE A 237 6.23 -16.51 6.37
C PHE A 237 7.46 -16.55 7.26
N ALA A 238 7.55 -15.69 8.28
CA ALA A 238 8.67 -15.68 9.21
C ALA A 238 8.80 -17.00 9.98
N THR A 239 7.68 -17.54 10.46
CA THR A 239 7.65 -18.82 11.18
C THR A 239 8.12 -19.98 10.29
N LEU A 240 7.59 -20.07 9.07
CA LEU A 240 7.95 -21.12 8.11
C LEU A 240 9.40 -20.99 7.64
N ALA A 241 9.84 -19.77 7.32
CA ALA A 241 11.20 -19.49 6.90
C ALA A 241 12.22 -19.87 7.99
N MET A 242 11.91 -19.59 9.26
CA MET A 242 12.77 -19.95 10.39
C MET A 242 12.78 -21.48 10.60
N ARG A 243 11.62 -22.14 10.55
CA ARG A 243 11.49 -23.61 10.66
C ARG A 243 12.35 -24.33 9.65
N ASP A 244 12.30 -23.87 8.40
CA ASP A 244 12.94 -24.52 7.25
C ASP A 244 14.38 -23.99 7.01
N ARG A 245 14.84 -23.06 7.85
CA ARG A 245 16.12 -22.35 7.68
C ARG A 245 16.28 -21.77 6.26
N LEU A 246 15.22 -21.21 5.72
CA LEU A 246 15.15 -20.63 4.40
C LEU A 246 15.21 -19.11 4.50
N PRO A 247 16.32 -18.46 4.10
CA PRO A 247 16.39 -17.01 4.12
C PRO A 247 15.32 -16.43 3.19
N ALA A 248 14.51 -15.51 3.69
CA ALA A 248 13.38 -14.99 2.97
C ALA A 248 13.37 -13.46 2.90
N SER A 249 12.94 -12.93 1.77
CA SER A 249 12.77 -11.51 1.51
C SER A 249 11.32 -11.21 1.12
N PHE A 250 10.78 -10.15 1.75
CA PHE A 250 9.50 -9.58 1.35
C PHE A 250 9.63 -8.05 1.30
N PHE A 251 8.64 -7.34 0.76
CA PHE A 251 8.66 -5.88 0.82
C PHE A 251 8.23 -5.37 2.21
N GLY A 252 8.68 -4.15 2.54
CA GLY A 252 8.28 -3.47 3.79
C GLY A 252 9.08 -3.91 5.03
N ARG A 253 9.41 -2.93 5.84
CA ARG A 253 10.12 -3.06 7.12
C ARG A 253 9.46 -4.07 8.06
N GLU A 254 8.12 -4.05 8.10
CA GLU A 254 7.30 -4.88 8.98
C GLU A 254 7.49 -6.38 8.76
N SER A 255 7.96 -6.77 7.58
CA SER A 255 8.29 -8.17 7.30
C SER A 255 9.60 -8.61 7.95
N VAL A 256 10.56 -7.70 8.04
CA VAL A 256 11.85 -7.92 8.73
C VAL A 256 11.65 -7.92 10.24
N GLU A 257 10.82 -7.03 10.76
CA GLU A 257 10.40 -7.00 12.16
C GLU A 257 9.66 -8.28 12.57
N ALA A 258 8.90 -8.88 11.65
CA ALA A 258 8.25 -10.18 11.86
C ALA A 258 9.24 -11.36 11.85
N GLY A 259 10.50 -11.20 11.39
CA GLY A 259 11.53 -12.22 11.41
C GLY A 259 12.04 -12.67 10.04
N LEU A 260 11.71 -11.99 8.93
CA LEU A 260 12.33 -12.27 7.64
C LEU A 260 13.75 -11.67 7.56
N LEU A 261 14.56 -12.16 6.62
CA LEU A 261 15.96 -11.78 6.49
C LEU A 261 16.14 -10.32 6.07
N MET A 262 15.42 -9.90 5.05
CA MET A 262 15.58 -8.56 4.50
C MET A 262 14.34 -8.05 3.79
N SER A 263 14.22 -6.72 3.72
CA SER A 263 13.30 -6.04 2.83
C SER A 263 14.02 -4.95 2.05
N TYR A 264 13.54 -4.68 0.85
CA TYR A 264 13.85 -3.49 0.07
C TYR A 264 12.59 -3.03 -0.65
N GLY A 265 12.21 -1.78 -0.44
CA GLY A 265 10.99 -1.24 -1.02
C GLY A 265 10.68 0.17 -0.54
N THR A 266 9.54 0.66 -0.98
CA THR A 266 9.00 1.94 -0.54
C THR A 266 8.16 1.76 0.71
N SER A 267 7.99 2.84 1.48
CA SER A 267 7.13 2.83 2.66
C SER A 267 5.66 2.70 2.28
N ILE A 268 5.06 1.56 2.60
CA ILE A 268 3.61 1.33 2.37
C ILE A 268 2.77 2.24 3.28
N ALA A 269 3.24 2.50 4.49
CA ALA A 269 2.57 3.45 5.38
C ALA A 269 2.53 4.86 4.76
N ASP A 270 3.63 5.33 4.14
CA ASP A 270 3.61 6.63 3.45
C ASP A 270 2.69 6.61 2.22
N MET A 271 2.62 5.53 1.46
CA MET A 271 1.66 5.39 0.36
C MET A 271 0.21 5.53 0.85
N PHE A 272 -0.16 4.85 1.94
CA PHE A 272 -1.49 4.98 2.54
C PHE A 272 -1.76 6.42 3.03
N ARG A 273 -0.76 7.07 3.64
CA ARG A 273 -0.88 8.48 4.05
C ARG A 273 -1.11 9.40 2.83
N GLN A 274 -0.37 9.21 1.76
CA GLN A 274 -0.53 9.99 0.51
C GLN A 274 -1.91 9.74 -0.13
N VAL A 275 -2.41 8.50 -0.14
CA VAL A 275 -3.78 8.19 -0.58
C VAL A 275 -4.80 8.92 0.29
N GLY A 276 -4.58 9.02 1.61
CA GLY A 276 -5.40 9.81 2.53
C GLY A 276 -5.39 11.30 2.18
N ILE A 277 -4.22 11.89 1.89
CA ILE A 277 -4.07 13.29 1.45
C ILE A 277 -4.84 13.54 0.14
N TYR A 278 -4.70 12.65 -0.84
CA TYR A 278 -5.41 12.78 -2.12
C TYR A 278 -6.92 12.65 -1.95
N THR A 279 -7.34 11.72 -1.10
CA THR A 279 -8.75 11.56 -0.73
C THR A 279 -9.30 12.85 -0.09
N GLY A 280 -8.59 13.43 0.87
CA GLY A 280 -8.97 14.69 1.50
C GLY A 280 -8.96 15.88 0.52
N SER A 281 -7.99 15.92 -0.41
CA SER A 281 -7.95 16.94 -1.48
C SER A 281 -9.19 16.87 -2.37
N ILE A 282 -9.64 15.67 -2.73
CA ILE A 282 -10.85 15.46 -3.53
C ILE A 282 -12.10 15.87 -2.74
N LEU A 283 -12.18 15.53 -1.46
CA LEU A 283 -13.28 15.98 -0.59
C LEU A 283 -13.31 17.52 -0.46
N ASN A 284 -12.18 18.20 -0.59
CA ASN A 284 -12.04 19.66 -0.66
C ASN A 284 -12.32 20.23 -2.06
N GLY A 285 -12.76 19.40 -3.02
CA GLY A 285 -13.18 19.82 -4.35
C GLY A 285 -12.12 19.70 -5.47
N ALA A 286 -10.94 19.14 -5.19
CA ALA A 286 -9.98 18.84 -6.23
C ALA A 286 -10.52 17.74 -7.17
N LYS A 287 -10.26 17.85 -8.46
CA LYS A 287 -10.68 16.84 -9.44
C LYS A 287 -9.58 15.80 -9.61
N PRO A 288 -9.90 14.50 -9.61
CA PRO A 288 -8.90 13.44 -9.86
C PRO A 288 -8.10 13.67 -11.14
N ALA A 289 -8.75 14.16 -12.20
CA ALA A 289 -8.13 14.43 -13.50
C ALA A 289 -6.99 15.47 -13.42
N ASP A 290 -7.02 16.36 -12.45
CA ASP A 290 -6.06 17.46 -12.26
C ASP A 290 -4.98 17.13 -11.21
N LEU A 291 -5.11 16.00 -10.51
CA LEU A 291 -4.14 15.54 -9.51
C LEU A 291 -3.15 14.57 -10.17
N PRO A 292 -1.87 14.97 -10.35
CA PRO A 292 -0.87 14.08 -10.92
C PRO A 292 -0.68 12.82 -10.06
N VAL A 293 -0.38 11.68 -10.67
CA VAL A 293 0.00 10.49 -9.92
C VAL A 293 1.35 10.72 -9.27
N LEU A 294 1.39 10.61 -7.93
CA LEU A 294 2.64 10.70 -7.20
C LEU A 294 3.42 9.40 -7.34
N GLN A 295 4.73 9.54 -7.52
CA GLN A 295 5.67 8.45 -7.55
C GLN A 295 6.47 8.45 -6.26
N SER A 296 6.55 7.29 -5.58
CA SER A 296 7.35 7.19 -4.36
C SER A 296 8.83 7.29 -4.69
N THR A 297 9.54 8.18 -3.99
CA THR A 297 10.99 8.40 -4.17
C THR A 297 11.82 7.94 -2.97
N LYS A 298 11.16 7.48 -1.90
CA LYS A 298 11.82 7.03 -0.67
C LYS A 298 11.83 5.53 -0.62
N PHE A 299 13.02 4.94 -0.67
CA PHE A 299 13.25 3.51 -0.54
C PHE A 299 13.94 3.22 0.77
N GLU A 300 13.56 2.11 1.40
CA GLU A 300 14.18 1.59 2.62
C GLU A 300 14.80 0.24 2.34
N PHE A 301 16.03 0.03 2.85
CA PHE A 301 16.68 -1.26 2.91
C PHE A 301 16.84 -1.65 4.37
N VAL A 302 16.26 -2.77 4.76
CA VAL A 302 16.27 -3.27 6.13
C VAL A 302 16.78 -4.70 6.15
N ILE A 303 17.68 -5.02 7.08
CA ILE A 303 18.23 -6.36 7.26
C ILE A 303 18.04 -6.76 8.73
N ASN A 304 17.58 -7.98 8.96
CA ASN A 304 17.54 -8.62 10.27
C ASN A 304 18.90 -9.27 10.54
N LEU A 305 19.71 -8.63 11.37
CA LEU A 305 21.04 -9.13 11.71
C LEU A 305 21.01 -10.45 12.50
N GLN A 306 19.97 -10.69 13.30
CA GLN A 306 19.81 -11.95 14.04
C GLN A 306 19.54 -13.11 13.07
N VAL A 307 18.67 -12.89 12.08
CA VAL A 307 18.41 -13.90 11.04
C VAL A 307 19.64 -14.05 10.13
N LEU A 308 20.32 -12.96 9.79
CA LEU A 308 21.51 -13.00 8.96
C LEU A 308 22.64 -13.85 9.60
N ALA A 309 22.76 -13.82 10.93
CA ALA A 309 23.77 -14.60 11.66
C ALA A 309 23.57 -16.12 11.51
N ILE A 310 22.35 -16.59 11.17
CA ILE A 310 22.06 -18.00 10.91
C ILE A 310 22.66 -18.47 9.56
N PHE A 311 22.90 -17.50 8.63
CA PHE A 311 23.40 -17.75 7.30
C PHE A 311 24.82 -17.18 7.12
N PRO A 312 25.88 -17.85 7.64
CA PRO A 312 27.22 -17.28 7.71
C PRO A 312 27.82 -17.08 6.31
N THR A 313 27.92 -15.83 5.91
CA THR A 313 28.63 -15.38 4.71
C THR A 313 29.72 -14.39 5.11
N LYS A 314 30.76 -14.20 4.29
CA LYS A 314 31.79 -13.18 4.57
C LYS A 314 31.17 -11.78 4.72
N ARG A 315 30.13 -11.46 3.94
CA ARG A 315 29.42 -10.19 4.03
C ARG A 315 28.57 -10.08 5.30
N ALA A 316 27.89 -11.17 5.68
CA ALA A 316 27.17 -11.23 6.97
C ALA A 316 28.11 -10.97 8.13
N GLN A 317 29.30 -11.59 8.14
CA GLN A 317 30.31 -11.37 9.19
C GLN A 317 30.79 -9.91 9.24
N CYS A 318 31.00 -9.27 8.09
CA CYS A 318 31.38 -7.87 8.01
C CYS A 318 30.29 -6.95 8.60
N LEU A 319 29.03 -7.14 8.23
CA LEU A 319 27.89 -6.37 8.76
C LEU A 319 27.72 -6.56 10.28
N LEU A 320 27.87 -7.80 10.77
CA LEU A 320 27.75 -8.11 12.19
C LEU A 320 28.90 -7.53 13.03
N GLN A 321 30.06 -7.28 12.44
CA GLN A 321 31.24 -6.70 13.11
C GLN A 321 31.29 -5.18 13.03
N GLY A 322 30.26 -4.53 12.47
CA GLY A 322 30.25 -3.07 12.28
C GLY A 322 31.31 -2.57 11.28
N GLY A 323 31.86 -3.47 10.47
CA GLY A 323 32.86 -3.15 9.46
C GLY A 323 32.28 -2.36 8.30
N ASP A 324 33.07 -1.43 7.74
CA ASP A 324 32.76 -0.77 6.47
C ASP A 324 32.85 -1.82 5.36
N CYS A 325 31.70 -2.35 4.95
CA CYS A 325 31.61 -3.38 3.92
C CYS A 325 31.91 -2.84 2.52
N GLY A 326 32.63 -1.72 2.44
CA GLY A 326 33.00 -1.05 1.20
C GLY A 326 31.80 -0.81 0.29
N ASN A 327 31.70 0.23 -0.40
CA ASN A 327 30.66 0.79 -1.30
C ASN A 327 29.66 -0.17 -2.01
N VAL A 328 29.33 -1.32 -1.38
CA VAL A 328 28.49 -2.41 -1.93
C VAL A 328 27.00 -2.03 -1.91
N PHE A 329 26.61 -1.24 -0.92
CA PHE A 329 25.24 -0.75 -0.78
C PHE A 329 25.21 0.76 -1.00
N GLY A 330 25.45 1.27 -2.18
CA GLY A 330 25.47 2.70 -2.46
C GLY A 330 24.62 3.53 -1.48
N CYS A 331 25.27 4.16 -0.52
CA CYS A 331 24.78 5.15 0.46
C CYS A 331 23.35 4.96 0.97
N PHE A 332 23.02 3.83 1.59
CA PHE A 332 21.77 3.64 2.33
C PHE A 332 22.08 3.50 3.82
N SER A 333 21.38 4.27 4.65
CA SER A 333 21.56 4.24 6.10
C SER A 333 21.18 2.85 6.64
N CYS A 334 22.18 2.02 6.94
CA CYS A 334 21.98 0.89 7.83
C CYS A 334 21.72 1.47 9.24
N ARG A 335 20.48 1.45 9.71
CA ARG A 335 20.22 1.69 11.14
C ARG A 335 20.43 0.39 11.88
N HIS A 336 21.38 0.40 12.80
CA HIS A 336 21.39 -0.53 13.91
C HIS A 336 20.19 -0.17 14.81
N ASP A 337 19.21 -1.03 14.91
CA ASP A 337 18.26 -1.04 16.03
C ASP A 337 18.92 -1.85 17.16
N ASP A 338 19.92 -1.28 17.79
CA ASP A 338 20.26 -1.65 19.16
C ASP A 338 19.19 -0.99 20.02
N GLY A 339 18.32 -1.83 20.64
CA GLY A 339 17.25 -1.36 21.50
C GLY A 339 17.76 -0.58 22.71
N GLU A 340 17.97 0.70 22.55
CA GLU A 340 18.00 1.67 23.61
C GLU A 340 17.17 2.88 23.20
N LEU A 341 16.03 2.98 23.87
CA LEU A 341 15.25 4.20 23.99
C LEU A 341 16.08 5.22 24.79
N ALA A 342 16.44 6.31 24.17
CA ALA A 342 16.77 7.55 24.84
C ALA A 342 15.92 8.68 24.22
#